data_f60c8751f3f3be9cbe4a8c1ad789e30d
#
_entry.id   f60c8751f3f3be9cbe4a8c1ad789e30d
#
_cell.length_a   1.000
_cell.length_b   1.000
_cell.length_c   1.000
_cell.angle_alpha   90.00
_cell.angle_beta   90.00
_cell.angle_gamma   90.00
#
_symmetry.space_group_name_H-M   'P 1'
#
loop_
_entity.id
_entity.type
_entity.pdbx_description
1 polymer ?
#
loop_
_entity_poly.entity_id
_entity_poly.type
_entity_poly.pdbx_seq_one_letter_code
_entity_poly.pdbx_strand_id
1 'polypeptide(L)'
;MASPAKALESLAQEQQALLMEARRRLTVRDRIDEQHRAAQREAQRERLETTTRFDSNRKGEIKMIGANRPSILSSRLPLSGNTALWASALIQAVLGVEFVLSSLNKLADPHYVSDFSAFVRSTPGAISGILAPLVQALILPNIAIFARMIEVSELLVGVVLLIGAVEIGRRRFAGWLGAPHSYEQVIALVSAFAGLAAAGLTLSIGILMGESFPTVAPGRAFTSAIPIELFIVPLGVALAWLELGRFSALRQASHSVAMGRARLAHQPQGA
;
A
#
# COMPACT_ATOMS: atom_id res chain seq x y z
N MET A 1 15.16 47.11 -38.07
CA MET A 1 15.38 46.64 -36.68
C MET A 1 14.15 47.01 -35.84
N ALA A 2 13.40 46.05 -35.32
CA ALA A 2 12.23 46.33 -34.48
C ALA A 2 12.71 46.86 -33.11
N SER A 3 12.01 47.90 -32.61
CA SER A 3 12.36 48.53 -31.32
C SER A 3 12.15 47.55 -30.19
N PRO A 4 13.08 47.39 -29.22
CA PRO A 4 12.94 46.48 -28.10
C PRO A 4 11.70 46.75 -27.23
N ALA A 5 11.16 47.97 -27.25
CA ALA A 5 9.93 48.33 -26.56
C ALA A 5 8.70 47.58 -27.09
N LYS A 6 8.59 47.43 -28.41
CA LYS A 6 7.48 46.67 -29.02
C LYS A 6 7.50 45.18 -28.71
N ALA A 7 8.71 44.60 -28.56
CA ALA A 7 8.84 43.19 -28.17
C ALA A 7 8.43 42.96 -26.72
N LEU A 8 8.70 43.89 -25.80
CA LEU A 8 8.24 43.83 -24.40
C LEU A 8 6.72 43.99 -24.26
N GLU A 9 6.10 44.88 -25.04
CA GLU A 9 4.63 45.01 -25.06
C GLU A 9 3.95 43.74 -25.57
N SER A 10 4.48 43.13 -26.63
CA SER A 10 3.96 41.86 -27.17
C SER A 10 4.04 40.73 -26.13
N LEU A 11 5.14 40.58 -25.42
CA LEU A 11 5.30 39.61 -24.35
C LEU A 11 4.35 39.84 -23.18
N ALA A 12 4.13 41.10 -22.78
CA ALA A 12 3.19 41.42 -21.72
C ALA A 12 1.74 41.10 -22.09
N GLN A 13 1.35 41.34 -23.35
CA GLN A 13 0.02 40.96 -23.87
C GLN A 13 -0.17 39.46 -23.92
N GLU A 14 0.84 38.70 -24.33
CA GLU A 14 0.80 37.23 -24.36
C GLU A 14 0.68 36.64 -22.95
N GLN A 15 1.42 37.16 -21.97
CA GLN A 15 1.29 36.75 -20.57
C GLN A 15 -0.09 37.05 -20.00
N GLN A 16 -0.68 38.20 -20.30
CA GLN A 16 -2.05 38.51 -19.87
C GLN A 16 -3.09 37.57 -20.50
N ALA A 17 -2.95 37.23 -21.77
CA ALA A 17 -3.83 36.28 -22.45
C ALA A 17 -3.77 34.88 -21.80
N LEU A 18 -2.56 34.40 -21.48
CA LEU A 18 -2.37 33.11 -20.80
C LEU A 18 -2.96 33.09 -19.40
N LEU A 19 -2.83 34.17 -18.64
CA LEU A 19 -3.44 34.29 -17.31
C LEU A 19 -4.97 34.30 -17.35
N MET A 20 -5.57 34.94 -18.34
CA MET A 20 -7.03 34.96 -18.54
C MET A 20 -7.54 33.57 -18.92
N GLU A 21 -6.84 32.87 -19.80
CA GLU A 21 -7.18 31.49 -20.18
C GLU A 21 -7.04 30.52 -18.98
N ALA A 22 -5.97 30.64 -18.20
CA ALA A 22 -5.80 29.84 -16.97
C ALA A 22 -6.93 30.08 -15.95
N ARG A 23 -7.33 31.33 -15.74
CA ARG A 23 -8.50 31.67 -14.89
C ARG A 23 -9.80 31.07 -15.41
N ARG A 24 -10.01 31.11 -16.72
CA ARG A 24 -11.20 30.52 -17.35
C ARG A 24 -11.26 29.01 -17.15
N ARG A 25 -10.14 28.32 -17.28
CA ARG A 25 -10.05 26.86 -17.02
C ARG A 25 -10.31 26.50 -15.57
N LEU A 26 -9.82 27.30 -14.61
CA LEU A 26 -10.10 27.09 -13.19
C LEU A 26 -11.59 27.24 -12.86
N THR A 27 -12.26 28.26 -13.38
CA THR A 27 -13.71 28.45 -13.14
C THR A 27 -14.57 27.35 -13.75
N VAL A 28 -14.18 26.80 -14.89
CA VAL A 28 -14.87 25.63 -15.50
C VAL A 28 -14.67 24.38 -14.65
N ARG A 29 -13.47 24.14 -14.15
CA ARG A 29 -13.16 23.01 -13.29
C ARG A 29 -13.93 23.06 -11.97
N ASP A 30 -13.99 24.22 -11.33
CA ASP A 30 -14.75 24.41 -10.08
C ASP A 30 -16.25 24.12 -10.27
N ARG A 31 -16.84 24.50 -11.41
CA ARG A 31 -18.23 24.16 -11.72
C ARG A 31 -18.46 22.67 -11.90
N ILE A 32 -17.54 21.96 -12.56
CA ILE A 32 -17.63 20.52 -12.75
C ILE A 32 -17.54 19.80 -11.41
N ASP A 33 -16.61 20.22 -10.55
CA ASP A 33 -16.44 19.64 -9.21
C ASP A 33 -17.65 19.91 -8.31
N GLU A 34 -18.32 21.06 -8.46
CA GLU A 34 -19.54 21.37 -7.73
C GLU A 34 -20.74 20.54 -8.20
N GLN A 35 -20.87 20.33 -9.51
CA GLN A 35 -21.88 19.44 -10.07
C GLN A 35 -21.68 17.98 -9.62
N HIS A 36 -20.43 17.49 -9.63
CA HIS A 36 -20.12 16.17 -9.11
C HIS A 36 -20.45 15.99 -7.62
N ARG A 37 -20.15 17.00 -6.82
CA ARG A 37 -20.51 17.00 -5.38
C ARG A 37 -22.03 17.04 -5.15
N ALA A 38 -22.77 17.79 -5.97
CA ALA A 38 -24.23 17.83 -5.90
C ALA A 38 -24.84 16.47 -6.26
N ALA A 39 -24.39 15.84 -7.35
CA ALA A 39 -24.86 14.51 -7.77
C ALA A 39 -24.54 13.42 -6.72
N GLN A 40 -23.36 13.49 -6.09
CA GLN A 40 -23.00 12.56 -5.00
C GLN A 40 -23.90 12.73 -3.75
N ARG A 41 -24.26 13.96 -3.40
CA ARG A 41 -25.18 14.21 -2.28
C ARG A 41 -26.59 13.69 -2.55
N GLU A 42 -27.05 13.80 -3.78
CA GLU A 42 -28.34 13.31 -4.19
C GLU A 42 -28.41 11.78 -4.17
N ALA A 43 -27.40 11.12 -4.73
CA ALA A 43 -27.26 9.65 -4.66
C ALA A 43 -27.14 9.13 -3.22
N GLN A 44 -26.52 9.90 -2.33
CA GLN A 44 -26.42 9.54 -0.92
C GLN A 44 -27.76 9.71 -0.17
N ARG A 45 -28.55 10.71 -0.52
CA ARG A 45 -29.93 10.88 0.00
C ARG A 45 -30.85 9.75 -0.43
N GLU A 46 -30.83 9.37 -1.70
CA GLU A 46 -31.63 8.23 -2.20
C GLU A 46 -31.27 6.91 -1.50
N ARG A 47 -29.97 6.68 -1.24
CA ARG A 47 -29.55 5.50 -0.47
C ARG A 47 -30.04 5.52 0.97
N LEU A 48 -30.05 6.67 1.63
CA LEU A 48 -30.54 6.82 3.00
C LEU A 48 -32.07 6.64 3.06
N GLU A 49 -32.82 7.14 2.09
CA GLU A 49 -34.27 6.97 2.01
C GLU A 49 -34.68 5.51 1.75
N THR A 50 -33.94 4.82 0.87
CA THR A 50 -34.15 3.38 0.62
C THR A 50 -33.84 2.55 1.86
N THR A 51 -32.80 2.88 2.61
CA THR A 51 -32.41 2.14 3.83
C THR A 51 -33.43 2.35 4.96
N THR A 52 -33.96 3.58 5.13
CA THR A 52 -35.00 3.88 6.12
C THR A 52 -36.34 3.23 5.78
N ARG A 53 -36.66 3.08 4.51
CA ARG A 53 -37.89 2.40 4.05
C ARG A 53 -37.82 0.88 4.29
N PHE A 54 -36.63 0.29 4.18
CA PHE A 54 -36.39 -1.13 4.49
C PHE A 54 -36.45 -1.43 5.98
N ASP A 55 -35.92 -0.52 6.83
CA ASP A 55 -35.93 -0.68 8.29
C ASP A 55 -37.33 -0.48 8.91
N SER A 56 -38.17 0.40 8.32
CA SER A 56 -39.56 0.58 8.79
C SER A 56 -40.43 -0.65 8.53
N ASN A 57 -40.18 -1.36 7.43
CA ASN A 57 -40.91 -2.61 7.11
C ASN A 57 -40.46 -3.81 7.94
N ARG A 58 -39.23 -3.76 8.51
CA ARG A 58 -38.66 -4.82 9.36
C ARG A 58 -39.01 -4.67 10.83
N LYS A 59 -39.42 -3.49 11.28
CA LYS A 59 -39.85 -3.23 12.66
C LYS A 59 -41.24 -3.81 13.02
N GLY A 60 -41.99 -4.28 12.02
CA GLY A 60 -43.27 -4.96 12.24
C GLY A 60 -43.18 -6.43 12.69
N GLU A 61 -42.03 -7.09 12.52
CA GLU A 61 -42.00 -8.57 12.62
C GLU A 61 -41.05 -9.16 13.67
N ILE A 62 -40.26 -8.36 14.40
CA ILE A 62 -39.35 -8.90 15.44
C ILE A 62 -39.57 -8.17 16.77
N LYS A 63 -40.66 -8.45 17.42
CA LYS A 63 -40.82 -8.31 18.88
C LYS A 63 -40.63 -9.69 19.47
N MET A 64 -39.47 -9.91 20.03
CA MET A 64 -38.99 -10.96 20.94
C MET A 64 -37.69 -11.60 20.48
N ILE A 65 -36.62 -11.23 21.11
CA ILE A 65 -35.65 -12.02 21.87
C ILE A 65 -34.52 -11.10 22.26
N GLY A 66 -34.40 -10.88 23.56
CA GLY A 66 -33.36 -10.04 24.15
C GLY A 66 -31.98 -10.65 24.07
N ALA A 67 -30.98 -9.81 24.05
CA ALA A 67 -29.76 -9.89 24.83
C ALA A 67 -28.89 -8.69 24.54
N ASN A 68 -28.88 -7.79 25.49
CA ASN A 68 -27.95 -6.69 25.65
C ASN A 68 -26.51 -7.18 25.67
N ARG A 69 -25.72 -6.88 24.65
CA ARG A 69 -24.26 -6.87 24.75
C ARG A 69 -23.77 -5.53 24.24
N PRO A 70 -23.14 -4.71 25.11
CA PRO A 70 -22.48 -3.48 24.66
C PRO A 70 -21.23 -3.87 23.88
N SER A 71 -21.25 -3.80 22.58
CA SER A 71 -20.07 -3.89 21.73
C SER A 71 -19.35 -2.54 21.74
N ILE A 72 -18.62 -2.27 22.81
CA ILE A 72 -17.61 -1.21 22.87
C ILE A 72 -16.40 -1.75 22.14
N LEU A 73 -16.29 -1.57 20.83
CA LEU A 73 -15.08 -1.58 20.00
C LEU A 73 -15.39 -1.82 18.52
N SER A 74 -16.24 -0.99 17.94
CA SER A 74 -16.34 -0.96 16.48
C SER A 74 -16.54 0.45 15.92
N SER A 75 -15.77 1.43 16.41
CA SER A 75 -15.46 2.64 15.64
C SER A 75 -14.45 2.27 14.54
N ARG A 76 -14.80 1.27 13.73
CA ARG A 76 -14.09 1.04 12.47
C ARG A 76 -14.45 2.19 11.57
N LEU A 77 -13.47 3.05 11.28
CA LEU A 77 -13.53 3.93 10.13
C LEU A 77 -14.02 3.09 8.95
N PRO A 78 -15.14 3.45 8.30
CA PRO A 78 -15.62 2.72 7.14
C PRO A 78 -14.78 3.13 5.92
N LEU A 79 -13.52 2.72 5.90
CA LEU A 79 -12.85 2.55 4.63
C LEU A 79 -13.65 1.45 3.94
N SER A 80 -14.38 1.81 2.87
CA SER A 80 -15.10 0.82 2.11
C SER A 80 -14.11 -0.30 1.81
N GLY A 81 -14.47 -1.56 2.06
CA GLY A 81 -13.53 -2.69 1.98
C GLY A 81 -12.77 -2.75 0.66
N ASN A 82 -13.33 -2.16 -0.41
CA ASN A 82 -12.70 -2.00 -1.72
C ASN A 82 -11.52 -1.02 -1.70
N THR A 83 -11.58 0.11 -1.00
CA THR A 83 -10.49 1.11 -0.97
C THR A 83 -9.25 0.54 -0.29
N ALA A 84 -9.41 -0.16 0.83
CA ALA A 84 -8.29 -0.80 1.53
C ALA A 84 -7.61 -1.88 0.68
N LEU A 85 -8.39 -2.68 -0.06
CA LEU A 85 -7.86 -3.70 -0.97
C LEU A 85 -7.05 -3.06 -2.12
N TRP A 86 -7.54 -1.95 -2.69
CA TRP A 86 -6.82 -1.25 -3.75
C TRP A 86 -5.55 -0.57 -3.24
N ALA A 87 -5.59 0.01 -2.05
CA ALA A 87 -4.40 0.57 -1.42
C ALA A 87 -3.34 -0.53 -1.19
N SER A 88 -3.74 -1.69 -0.67
CA SER A 88 -2.85 -2.84 -0.51
C SER A 88 -2.28 -3.31 -1.86
N ALA A 89 -3.11 -3.50 -2.88
CA ALA A 89 -2.66 -3.91 -4.21
C ALA A 89 -1.65 -2.93 -4.82
N LEU A 90 -1.89 -1.62 -4.69
CA LEU A 90 -0.99 -0.60 -5.20
C LEU A 90 0.37 -0.62 -4.48
N ILE A 91 0.36 -0.68 -3.15
CA ILE A 91 1.60 -0.76 -2.35
C ILE A 91 2.36 -2.03 -2.72
N GLN A 92 1.69 -3.18 -2.82
CA GLN A 92 2.30 -4.44 -3.23
C GLN A 92 2.90 -4.36 -4.63
N ALA A 93 2.20 -3.77 -5.59
CA ALA A 93 2.71 -3.63 -6.96
C ALA A 93 3.95 -2.75 -7.01
N VAL A 94 3.94 -1.59 -6.35
CA VAL A 94 5.07 -0.65 -6.34
C VAL A 94 6.27 -1.27 -5.64
N LEU A 95 6.13 -1.78 -4.42
CA LEU A 95 7.22 -2.42 -3.70
C LEU A 95 7.70 -3.69 -4.41
N GLY A 96 6.77 -4.48 -4.96
CA GLY A 96 7.11 -5.69 -5.68
C GLY A 96 7.97 -5.43 -6.92
N VAL A 97 7.62 -4.41 -7.72
CA VAL A 97 8.43 -4.00 -8.89
C VAL A 97 9.79 -3.51 -8.43
N GLU A 98 9.85 -2.66 -7.41
CA GLU A 98 11.12 -2.12 -6.89
C GLU A 98 12.07 -3.26 -6.44
N PHE A 99 11.59 -4.19 -5.62
CA PHE A 99 12.41 -5.29 -5.12
C PHE A 99 12.84 -6.27 -6.22
N VAL A 100 11.97 -6.55 -7.20
CA VAL A 100 12.35 -7.40 -8.34
C VAL A 100 13.42 -6.73 -9.19
N LEU A 101 13.23 -5.46 -9.55
CA LEU A 101 14.20 -4.74 -10.36
C LEU A 101 15.54 -4.56 -9.64
N SER A 102 15.51 -4.23 -8.34
CA SER A 102 16.70 -4.15 -7.48
C SER A 102 17.48 -5.47 -7.48
N SER A 103 16.79 -6.59 -7.28
CA SER A 103 17.41 -7.91 -7.32
C SER A 103 17.95 -8.27 -8.71
N LEU A 104 17.19 -8.03 -9.77
CA LEU A 104 17.65 -8.29 -11.15
C LEU A 104 18.89 -7.48 -11.52
N ASN A 105 18.98 -6.23 -11.07
CA ASN A 105 20.17 -5.41 -11.25
C ASN A 105 21.41 -6.03 -10.58
N LYS A 106 21.24 -6.58 -9.35
CA LYS A 106 22.32 -7.26 -8.63
C LYS A 106 22.72 -8.60 -9.31
N LEU A 107 21.72 -9.35 -9.80
CA LEU A 107 21.96 -10.59 -10.55
C LEU A 107 22.71 -10.36 -11.87
N ALA A 108 22.41 -9.24 -12.53
CA ALA A 108 23.06 -8.89 -13.80
C ALA A 108 24.49 -8.34 -13.62
N ASP A 109 24.85 -7.93 -12.41
CA ASP A 109 26.18 -7.37 -12.12
C ASP A 109 27.18 -8.46 -11.70
N PRO A 110 28.20 -8.80 -12.52
CA PRO A 110 29.20 -9.80 -12.20
C PRO A 110 30.09 -9.38 -11.02
N HIS A 111 30.16 -8.10 -10.71
CA HIS A 111 30.98 -7.53 -9.65
C HIS A 111 30.21 -7.27 -8.36
N TYR A 112 28.91 -7.58 -8.31
CA TYR A 112 28.02 -7.27 -7.19
C TYR A 112 28.60 -7.64 -5.82
N VAL A 113 29.19 -8.84 -5.68
CA VAL A 113 29.73 -9.31 -4.39
C VAL A 113 30.93 -8.46 -3.94
N SER A 114 31.81 -8.10 -4.89
CA SER A 114 32.97 -7.22 -4.58
C SER A 114 32.52 -5.82 -4.22
N ASP A 115 31.57 -5.29 -4.96
CA ASP A 115 31.03 -3.94 -4.77
C ASP A 115 30.23 -3.84 -3.48
N PHE A 116 29.46 -4.87 -3.15
CA PHE A 116 28.78 -4.99 -1.88
C PHE A 116 29.78 -5.05 -0.69
N SER A 117 30.91 -5.76 -0.85
CA SER A 117 31.98 -5.77 0.16
C SER A 117 32.59 -4.39 0.35
N ALA A 118 32.89 -3.69 -0.73
CA ALA A 118 33.43 -2.33 -0.69
C ALA A 118 32.42 -1.36 -0.06
N PHE A 119 31.17 -1.46 -0.44
CA PHE A 119 30.05 -0.68 0.14
C PHE A 119 29.97 -0.89 1.65
N VAL A 120 29.83 -2.13 2.12
CA VAL A 120 29.69 -2.42 3.56
C VAL A 120 30.89 -1.90 4.34
N ARG A 121 32.13 -2.07 3.84
CA ARG A 121 33.35 -1.59 4.50
C ARG A 121 33.42 -0.07 4.62
N SER A 122 32.81 0.66 3.70
CA SER A 122 32.83 2.12 3.65
C SER A 122 31.69 2.80 4.38
N THR A 123 30.64 2.05 4.76
CA THR A 123 29.45 2.63 5.39
C THR A 123 29.70 3.03 6.85
N PRO A 124 29.21 4.20 7.27
CA PRO A 124 29.37 4.67 8.65
C PRO A 124 28.81 3.69 9.69
N GLY A 125 27.68 3.06 9.40
CA GLY A 125 27.04 2.09 10.31
C GLY A 125 27.85 0.82 10.52
N ALA A 126 28.67 0.40 9.54
CA ALA A 126 29.58 -0.74 9.66
C ALA A 126 30.87 -0.40 10.42
N ILE A 127 31.30 0.86 10.38
CA ILE A 127 32.54 1.31 11.04
C ILE A 127 32.30 1.63 12.52
N SER A 128 31.26 2.43 12.81
CA SER A 128 31.04 3.00 14.14
C SER A 128 29.58 2.96 14.63
N GLY A 129 28.66 2.39 13.81
CA GLY A 129 27.25 2.30 14.14
C GLY A 129 26.92 1.18 15.15
N ILE A 130 25.66 1.14 15.58
CA ILE A 130 25.14 0.11 16.50
C ILE A 130 25.29 -1.32 15.95
N LEU A 131 25.31 -1.48 14.62
CA LEU A 131 25.50 -2.76 13.96
C LEU A 131 26.98 -3.09 13.69
N ALA A 132 27.91 -2.19 13.95
CA ALA A 132 29.33 -2.39 13.65
C ALA A 132 29.92 -3.70 14.22
N PRO A 133 29.65 -4.11 15.47
CA PRO A 133 30.16 -5.38 15.97
C PRO A 133 29.62 -6.59 15.19
N LEU A 134 28.34 -6.58 14.85
CA LEU A 134 27.70 -7.65 14.06
C LEU A 134 28.26 -7.69 12.64
N VAL A 135 28.43 -6.53 12.00
CA VAL A 135 28.95 -6.42 10.64
C VAL A 135 30.37 -6.93 10.58
N GLN A 136 31.24 -6.52 11.50
CA GLN A 136 32.65 -6.91 11.53
C GLN A 136 32.85 -8.38 11.89
N ALA A 137 32.09 -8.90 12.86
CA ALA A 137 32.26 -10.26 13.33
C ALA A 137 31.57 -11.34 12.47
N LEU A 138 30.46 -10.99 11.83
CA LEU A 138 29.62 -11.98 11.13
C LEU A 138 29.50 -11.68 9.63
N ILE A 139 29.17 -10.45 9.24
CA ILE A 139 28.82 -10.14 7.85
C ILE A 139 30.09 -10.09 6.99
N LEU A 140 31.10 -9.32 7.37
CA LEU A 140 32.31 -9.16 6.59
C LEU A 140 33.10 -10.46 6.34
N PRO A 141 33.25 -11.37 7.31
CA PRO A 141 33.89 -12.66 7.04
C PRO A 141 33.11 -13.55 6.08
N ASN A 142 31.77 -13.36 5.99
CA ASN A 142 30.87 -14.16 5.17
C ASN A 142 30.18 -13.34 4.08
N ILE A 143 30.84 -12.29 3.58
CA ILE A 143 30.24 -11.27 2.75
C ILE A 143 29.56 -11.81 1.49
N ALA A 144 30.15 -12.83 0.86
CA ALA A 144 29.60 -13.44 -0.35
C ALA A 144 28.26 -14.15 -0.06
N ILE A 145 28.13 -14.78 1.10
CA ILE A 145 26.87 -15.44 1.51
C ILE A 145 25.82 -14.37 1.77
N PHE A 146 26.16 -13.32 2.52
CA PHE A 146 25.21 -12.25 2.82
C PHE A 146 24.77 -11.49 1.56
N ALA A 147 25.69 -11.20 0.63
CA ALA A 147 25.36 -10.60 -0.65
C ALA A 147 24.31 -11.43 -1.42
N ARG A 148 24.52 -12.74 -1.53
CA ARG A 148 23.58 -13.65 -2.19
C ARG A 148 22.26 -13.82 -1.45
N MET A 149 22.29 -13.84 -0.11
CA MET A 149 21.07 -13.87 0.70
C MET A 149 20.21 -12.62 0.49
N ILE A 150 20.80 -11.44 0.43
CA ILE A 150 20.09 -10.18 0.18
C ILE A 150 19.45 -10.22 -1.21
N GLU A 151 20.24 -10.57 -2.23
CA GLU A 151 19.78 -10.68 -3.62
C GLU A 151 18.57 -11.60 -3.75
N VAL A 152 18.67 -12.83 -3.22
CA VAL A 152 17.59 -13.81 -3.26
C VAL A 152 16.39 -13.37 -2.42
N SER A 153 16.63 -12.78 -1.25
CA SER A 153 15.55 -12.29 -0.38
C SER A 153 14.75 -11.16 -1.03
N GLU A 154 15.43 -10.22 -1.69
CA GLU A 154 14.77 -9.14 -2.44
C GLU A 154 13.91 -9.72 -3.58
N LEU A 155 14.44 -10.67 -4.35
CA LEU A 155 13.69 -11.31 -5.43
C LEU A 155 12.44 -12.01 -4.90
N LEU A 156 12.57 -12.79 -3.82
CA LEU A 156 11.45 -13.50 -3.22
C LEU A 156 10.39 -12.54 -2.68
N VAL A 157 10.80 -11.51 -1.96
CA VAL A 157 9.90 -10.47 -1.43
C VAL A 157 9.16 -9.80 -2.59
N GLY A 158 9.89 -9.39 -3.63
CA GLY A 158 9.31 -8.72 -4.79
C GLY A 158 8.29 -9.60 -5.53
N VAL A 159 8.63 -10.87 -5.81
CA VAL A 159 7.74 -11.83 -6.49
C VAL A 159 6.48 -12.10 -5.65
N VAL A 160 6.62 -12.32 -4.35
CA VAL A 160 5.48 -12.54 -3.45
C VAL A 160 4.53 -11.34 -3.46
N LEU A 161 5.06 -10.13 -3.38
CA LEU A 161 4.26 -8.90 -3.41
C LEU A 161 3.53 -8.74 -4.75
N LEU A 162 4.19 -9.03 -5.88
CA LEU A 162 3.53 -8.98 -7.19
C LEU A 162 2.41 -10.02 -7.31
N ILE A 163 2.62 -11.23 -6.82
CA ILE A 163 1.57 -12.26 -6.77
C ILE A 163 0.38 -11.77 -5.94
N GLY A 164 0.64 -11.16 -4.78
CA GLY A 164 -0.40 -10.60 -3.93
C GLY A 164 -1.18 -9.47 -4.60
N ALA A 165 -0.50 -8.58 -5.32
CA ALA A 165 -1.14 -7.51 -6.10
C ALA A 165 -2.04 -8.06 -7.21
N VAL A 166 -1.54 -9.05 -7.98
CA VAL A 166 -2.30 -9.72 -9.04
C VAL A 166 -3.51 -10.46 -8.46
N GLU A 167 -3.36 -11.12 -7.31
CA GLU A 167 -4.44 -11.82 -6.63
C GLU A 167 -5.60 -10.88 -6.24
N ILE A 168 -5.29 -9.69 -5.73
CA ILE A 168 -6.31 -8.68 -5.45
C ILE A 168 -6.92 -8.17 -6.76
N GLY A 169 -6.09 -7.89 -7.76
CA GLY A 169 -6.53 -7.37 -9.06
C GLY A 169 -7.47 -8.31 -9.80
N ARG A 170 -7.21 -9.63 -9.77
CA ARG A 170 -8.02 -10.63 -10.47
C ARG A 170 -9.50 -10.65 -10.03
N ARG A 171 -9.80 -10.24 -8.80
CA ARG A 171 -11.19 -10.18 -8.29
C ARG A 171 -12.09 -9.21 -9.02
N ARG A 172 -11.55 -8.37 -9.91
CA ARG A 172 -12.33 -7.52 -10.81
C ARG A 172 -12.93 -8.26 -11.99
N PHE A 173 -12.39 -9.43 -12.33
CA PHE A 173 -12.88 -10.17 -13.47
C PHE A 173 -14.14 -10.95 -13.10
N ALA A 174 -15.07 -11.06 -14.07
CA ALA A 174 -16.26 -11.87 -13.91
C ALA A 174 -15.95 -13.38 -14.08
N GLY A 175 -16.83 -14.23 -13.57
CA GLY A 175 -16.73 -15.67 -13.71
C GLY A 175 -15.67 -16.32 -12.80
N TRP A 176 -15.10 -17.42 -13.26
CA TRP A 176 -14.18 -18.25 -12.48
C TRP A 176 -12.91 -17.49 -12.02
N LEU A 177 -12.38 -16.60 -12.84
CA LEU A 177 -11.20 -15.80 -12.49
C LEU A 177 -11.42 -14.90 -11.26
N GLY A 178 -12.60 -14.31 -11.12
CA GLY A 178 -12.94 -13.44 -9.98
C GLY A 178 -13.52 -14.18 -8.77
N ALA A 179 -13.75 -15.50 -8.88
CA ALA A 179 -14.29 -16.27 -7.78
C ALA A 179 -13.33 -16.35 -6.57
N PRO A 180 -13.86 -16.41 -5.34
CA PRO A 180 -13.03 -16.61 -4.15
C PRO A 180 -12.42 -18.01 -4.15
N HIS A 181 -11.13 -18.08 -3.79
CA HIS A 181 -10.38 -19.31 -3.71
C HIS A 181 -9.82 -19.52 -2.29
N SER A 182 -9.64 -20.75 -1.88
CA SER A 182 -9.15 -21.10 -0.54
C SER A 182 -7.71 -20.63 -0.26
N TYR A 183 -6.89 -20.50 -1.31
CA TYR A 183 -5.48 -20.08 -1.18
C TYR A 183 -5.30 -18.58 -0.90
N GLU A 184 -6.35 -17.77 -1.02
CA GLU A 184 -6.28 -16.31 -0.77
C GLU A 184 -5.86 -15.96 0.65
N GLN A 185 -6.22 -16.79 1.63
CA GLN A 185 -5.76 -16.62 3.01
C GLN A 185 -4.24 -16.77 3.13
N VAL A 186 -3.69 -17.78 2.43
CA VAL A 186 -2.24 -18.02 2.42
C VAL A 186 -1.52 -16.87 1.75
N ILE A 187 -2.02 -16.40 0.60
CA ILE A 187 -1.42 -15.25 -0.10
C ILE A 187 -1.45 -14.00 0.78
N ALA A 188 -2.56 -13.69 1.45
CA ALA A 188 -2.65 -12.55 2.34
C ALA A 188 -1.62 -12.64 3.49
N LEU A 189 -1.48 -13.82 4.10
CA LEU A 189 -0.51 -14.04 5.17
C LEU A 189 0.93 -13.89 4.66
N VAL A 190 1.26 -14.52 3.54
CA VAL A 190 2.61 -14.47 2.95
C VAL A 190 2.95 -13.05 2.48
N SER A 191 1.98 -12.30 1.93
CA SER A 191 2.15 -10.88 1.57
C SER A 191 2.38 -10.01 2.80
N ALA A 192 1.73 -10.29 3.94
CA ALA A 192 2.00 -9.59 5.19
C ALA A 192 3.45 -9.80 5.67
N PHE A 193 3.94 -11.04 5.63
CA PHE A 193 5.35 -11.34 5.95
C PHE A 193 6.32 -10.69 4.96
N ALA A 194 6.00 -10.67 3.67
CA ALA A 194 6.80 -10.00 2.66
C ALA A 194 6.88 -8.49 2.91
N GLY A 195 5.78 -7.86 3.34
CA GLY A 195 5.77 -6.46 3.76
C GLY A 195 6.70 -6.18 4.94
N LEU A 196 6.69 -7.04 5.97
CA LEU A 196 7.62 -6.95 7.10
C LEU A 196 9.07 -7.19 6.70
N ALA A 197 9.30 -8.16 5.81
CA ALA A 197 10.64 -8.44 5.29
C ALA A 197 11.19 -7.25 4.49
N ALA A 198 10.36 -6.63 3.64
CA ALA A 198 10.71 -5.40 2.93
C ALA A 198 11.11 -4.28 3.91
N ALA A 199 10.29 -4.04 4.94
CA ALA A 199 10.59 -3.05 5.98
C ALA A 199 11.90 -3.35 6.71
N GLY A 200 12.14 -4.62 7.07
CA GLY A 200 13.36 -5.05 7.76
C GLY A 200 14.62 -4.91 6.92
N LEU A 201 14.56 -5.30 5.63
CA LEU A 201 15.67 -5.17 4.70
C LEU A 201 16.07 -3.71 4.51
N THR A 202 15.10 -2.84 4.21
CA THR A 202 15.36 -1.41 3.98
C THR A 202 15.80 -0.69 5.25
N LEU A 203 15.23 -1.03 6.41
CA LEU A 203 15.68 -0.51 7.70
C LEU A 203 17.13 -0.88 7.97
N SER A 204 17.52 -2.13 7.70
CA SER A 204 18.90 -2.60 7.89
C SER A 204 19.89 -1.84 7.01
N ILE A 205 19.51 -1.57 5.75
CA ILE A 205 20.32 -0.77 4.81
C ILE A 205 20.43 0.68 5.33
N GLY A 206 19.32 1.31 5.71
CA GLY A 206 19.34 2.68 6.26
C GLY A 206 20.23 2.82 7.50
N ILE A 207 20.17 1.85 8.44
CA ILE A 207 21.05 1.84 9.60
C ILE A 207 22.52 1.66 9.20
N LEU A 208 22.82 0.78 8.23
CA LEU A 208 24.17 0.60 7.71
C LEU A 208 24.71 1.88 7.07
N MET A 209 23.92 2.57 6.28
CA MET A 209 24.28 3.82 5.65
C MET A 209 24.47 4.97 6.65
N GLY A 210 24.08 4.76 7.91
CA GLY A 210 24.14 5.79 8.95
C GLY A 210 23.12 6.88 8.74
N GLU A 211 22.00 6.55 8.07
CA GLU A 211 20.92 7.49 7.82
C GLU A 211 20.29 7.91 9.15
N SER A 212 20.16 9.22 9.31
CA SER A 212 19.46 9.81 10.43
C SER A 212 17.97 9.95 10.14
N PHE A 213 17.16 10.02 11.19
CA PHE A 213 15.76 10.39 11.07
C PHE A 213 15.59 11.69 10.27
N PRO A 214 14.43 11.88 9.61
CA PRO A 214 14.17 13.06 8.80
C PRO A 214 14.49 14.33 9.59
N THR A 215 15.41 15.13 9.07
CA THR A 215 15.82 16.38 9.69
C THR A 215 15.67 17.52 8.70
N VAL A 216 15.19 18.65 9.18
CA VAL A 216 15.21 19.89 8.41
C VAL A 216 16.64 20.41 8.40
N ALA A 217 17.33 20.32 7.26
CA ALA A 217 18.69 20.82 7.10
C ALA A 217 18.67 22.09 6.22
N PRO A 218 18.88 23.27 6.80
CA PRO A 218 19.00 24.50 6.02
C PRO A 218 20.11 24.37 4.96
N GLY A 219 19.86 24.84 3.75
CA GLY A 219 20.83 24.74 2.64
C GLY A 219 20.78 23.43 1.83
N ARG A 220 19.91 22.48 2.19
CA ARG A 220 19.71 21.22 1.44
C ARG A 220 18.34 21.16 0.74
N ALA A 221 17.93 22.24 0.11
CA ALA A 221 16.62 22.37 -0.53
C ALA A 221 16.31 21.30 -1.61
N PHE A 222 17.35 20.75 -2.23
CA PHE A 222 17.21 19.76 -3.32
C PHE A 222 17.50 18.31 -2.89
N THR A 223 17.69 18.05 -1.58
CA THR A 223 17.81 16.68 -1.06
C THR A 223 16.49 16.24 -0.47
N SER A 224 16.16 14.95 -0.57
CA SER A 224 14.97 14.39 0.09
C SER A 224 15.10 14.54 1.60
N ALA A 225 14.01 14.96 2.25
CA ALA A 225 13.96 15.08 3.70
C ALA A 225 13.96 13.70 4.41
N ILE A 226 13.53 12.68 3.70
CA ILE A 226 13.51 11.29 4.17
C ILE A 226 14.25 10.44 3.14
N PRO A 227 15.29 9.70 3.53
CA PRO A 227 15.91 8.70 2.67
C PRO A 227 14.89 7.67 2.19
N ILE A 228 15.02 7.20 0.95
CA ILE A 228 14.04 6.29 0.36
C ILE A 228 13.95 4.99 1.13
N GLU A 229 15.04 4.50 1.67
CA GLU A 229 15.12 3.30 2.49
C GLU A 229 14.25 3.42 3.74
N LEU A 230 14.34 4.56 4.44
CA LEU A 230 13.49 4.82 5.60
C LEU A 230 12.04 5.08 5.24
N PHE A 231 11.75 5.54 4.00
CA PHE A 231 10.38 5.73 3.54
C PHE A 231 9.67 4.39 3.24
N ILE A 232 10.40 3.38 2.78
CA ILE A 232 9.84 2.05 2.51
C ILE A 232 9.43 1.34 3.81
N VAL A 233 10.10 1.60 4.94
CA VAL A 233 9.77 0.97 6.22
C VAL A 233 8.30 1.14 6.63
N PRO A 234 7.75 2.36 6.75
CA PRO A 234 6.33 2.53 7.09
C PRO A 234 5.38 1.95 6.03
N LEU A 235 5.75 1.95 4.76
CA LEU A 235 4.95 1.33 3.70
C LEU A 235 4.87 -0.20 3.87
N GLY A 236 5.98 -0.86 4.17
CA GLY A 236 6.01 -2.29 4.43
C GLY A 236 5.21 -2.68 5.67
N VAL A 237 5.29 -1.89 6.74
CA VAL A 237 4.50 -2.10 7.97
C VAL A 237 3.00 -1.86 7.70
N ALA A 238 2.64 -0.80 6.98
CA ALA A 238 1.26 -0.53 6.60
C ALA A 238 0.68 -1.65 5.73
N LEU A 239 1.46 -2.16 4.79
CA LEU A 239 1.09 -3.29 3.97
C LEU A 239 0.83 -4.54 4.81
N ALA A 240 1.73 -4.87 5.73
CA ALA A 240 1.55 -6.01 6.63
C ALA A 240 0.27 -5.89 7.45
N TRP A 241 -0.04 -4.70 7.95
CA TRP A 241 -1.27 -4.41 8.68
C TRP A 241 -2.52 -4.65 7.81
N LEU A 242 -2.52 -4.14 6.57
CA LEU A 242 -3.64 -4.31 5.63
C LEU A 242 -3.86 -5.79 5.29
N GLU A 243 -2.80 -6.54 5.02
CA GLU A 243 -2.89 -7.95 4.65
C GLU A 243 -3.25 -8.86 5.85
N LEU A 244 -2.80 -8.57 7.06
CA LEU A 244 -3.28 -9.25 8.27
C LEU A 244 -4.77 -8.99 8.52
N GLY A 245 -5.24 -7.78 8.27
CA GLY A 245 -6.66 -7.44 8.30
C GLY A 245 -7.47 -8.25 7.28
N ARG A 246 -6.94 -8.36 6.04
CA ARG A 246 -7.52 -9.18 4.98
C ARG A 246 -7.54 -10.67 5.34
N PHE A 247 -6.43 -11.21 5.84
CA PHE A 247 -6.34 -12.60 6.31
C PHE A 247 -7.39 -12.91 7.36
N SER A 248 -7.54 -12.05 8.39
CA SER A 248 -8.52 -12.25 9.45
C SER A 248 -9.95 -12.23 8.94
N ALA A 249 -10.29 -11.35 8.01
CA ALA A 249 -11.61 -11.28 7.38
C ALA A 249 -11.92 -12.54 6.55
N LEU A 250 -10.97 -13.01 5.76
CA LEU A 250 -11.11 -14.24 4.97
C LEU A 250 -11.29 -15.47 5.87
N ARG A 251 -10.55 -15.54 6.97
CA ARG A 251 -10.68 -16.62 7.96
C ARG A 251 -12.07 -16.63 8.62
N GLN A 252 -12.60 -15.49 9.00
CA GLN A 252 -13.95 -15.38 9.57
C GLN A 252 -15.02 -15.81 8.57
N ALA A 253 -14.89 -15.42 7.30
CA ALA A 253 -15.80 -15.82 6.24
C ALA A 253 -15.81 -17.34 6.02
N SER A 254 -14.66 -18.00 6.04
CA SER A 254 -14.57 -19.46 5.89
C SER A 254 -15.21 -20.22 7.06
N HIS A 255 -15.03 -19.72 8.30
CA HIS A 255 -15.67 -20.31 9.47
C HIS A 255 -17.20 -20.19 9.46
N SER A 256 -17.74 -19.05 9.02
CA SER A 256 -19.19 -18.85 8.94
C SER A 256 -19.85 -19.78 7.91
N VAL A 257 -19.21 -20.01 6.77
CA VAL A 257 -19.68 -20.97 5.75
C VAL A 257 -19.65 -22.40 6.28
N ALA A 258 -18.61 -22.80 7.00
CA ALA A 258 -18.50 -24.13 7.60
C ALA A 258 -19.61 -24.39 8.63
N MET A 259 -19.88 -23.42 9.51
CA MET A 259 -20.97 -23.53 10.50
C MET A 259 -22.35 -23.55 9.84
N GLY A 260 -22.58 -22.80 8.77
CA GLY A 260 -23.80 -22.83 7.99
C GLY A 260 -24.08 -24.21 7.40
N ARG A 261 -23.06 -24.83 6.80
CA ARG A 261 -23.15 -26.19 6.26
C ARG A 261 -23.44 -27.24 7.33
N ALA A 262 -22.79 -27.16 8.49
CA ALA A 262 -23.02 -28.07 9.60
C ALA A 262 -24.47 -28.00 10.12
N ARG A 263 -25.05 -26.79 10.19
CA ARG A 263 -26.46 -26.61 10.60
C ARG A 263 -27.45 -27.24 9.61
N LEU A 264 -27.20 -27.08 8.31
CA LEU A 264 -28.06 -27.67 7.27
C LEU A 264 -28.00 -29.21 7.27
N ALA A 265 -26.82 -29.78 7.56
CA ALA A 265 -26.65 -31.24 7.64
C ALA A 265 -27.35 -31.86 8.86
N HIS A 266 -27.64 -31.08 9.90
CA HIS A 266 -28.32 -31.55 11.12
C HIS A 266 -29.82 -31.24 11.13
N GLN A 267 -30.39 -30.62 10.09
CA GLN A 267 -31.83 -30.49 9.95
C GLN A 267 -32.43 -31.87 9.65
N PRO A 268 -33.26 -32.45 10.53
CA PRO A 268 -33.93 -33.70 10.24
C PRO A 268 -34.77 -33.48 8.98
N GLN A 269 -34.52 -34.32 7.97
CA GLN A 269 -35.38 -34.37 6.79
C GLN A 269 -36.75 -34.77 7.32
N GLY A 270 -37.66 -33.79 7.44
CA GLY A 270 -38.98 -33.96 8.00
C GLY A 270 -39.73 -35.10 7.31
N ALA A 271 -40.21 -35.97 8.13
CA ALA A 271 -41.10 -37.07 7.75
C ALA A 271 -42.42 -36.55 7.15
#